data_273d3e1063eadd7a27458b872e233bea
#
_entry.id   273d3e1063eadd7a27458b872e233bea
#
_cell.length_a   1.000
_cell.length_b   1.000
_cell.length_c   1.000
_cell.angle_alpha   90.00
_cell.angle_beta   90.00
_cell.angle_gamma   90.00
#
_symmetry.space_group_name_H-M   'P 1'
#
loop_
_entity.id
_entity.type
_entity.pdbx_description
1 polymer ?
#
loop_
_entity_poly.entity_id
_entity_poly.type
_entity_poly.pdbx_seq_one_letter_code
_entity_poly.pdbx_strand_id
1 'polypeptide(L)'
;LDNLIQPIFLISGNNKREKIKTMEGIERKSIDLQIKDIKKMVSMGIKSIIIFPSIEENKKNKNATEALNPKGLIPKAIKKIKKEFPELVLITDIALDPYNSDGHDGIVRNGKILNDKTVDILVKQAILHAKSGADFVAPSDMMDGRILKIRDNLDKENFKYVGIISYAAKYCSSLYGPFRDAL
;
A
#
# COMPACT_ATOMS: atom_id res chain seq x y z
N LEU A 1 4.56 -20.96 -9.07
CA LEU A 1 4.05 -19.92 -8.15
C LEU A 1 5.03 -18.77 -7.98
N ASP A 2 6.30 -18.93 -8.38
CA ASP A 2 7.37 -17.94 -8.16
C ASP A 2 7.11 -16.56 -8.77
N ASN A 3 6.29 -16.48 -9.82
CA ASN A 3 5.97 -15.24 -10.54
C ASN A 3 4.60 -14.64 -10.13
N LEU A 4 3.97 -15.18 -9.06
CA LEU A 4 2.69 -14.67 -8.58
C LEU A 4 2.90 -13.72 -7.40
N ILE A 5 2.20 -12.59 -7.43
CA ILE A 5 2.08 -11.66 -6.32
C ILE A 5 0.65 -11.73 -5.79
N GLN A 6 0.48 -12.17 -4.54
CA GLN A 6 -0.86 -12.26 -3.94
C GLN A 6 -1.26 -10.93 -3.31
N PRO A 7 -2.31 -10.26 -3.79
CA PRO A 7 -2.84 -9.08 -3.11
C PRO A 7 -3.57 -9.46 -1.83
N ILE A 8 -3.39 -8.66 -0.79
CA ILE A 8 -4.13 -8.75 0.47
C ILE A 8 -4.63 -7.38 0.93
N PHE A 9 -5.79 -7.36 1.55
CA PHE A 9 -6.46 -6.15 1.99
C PHE A 9 -6.51 -6.09 3.51
N LEU A 10 -6.01 -4.99 4.09
CA LEU A 10 -5.84 -4.79 5.52
C LEU A 10 -6.86 -3.81 6.08
N ILE A 11 -7.41 -4.13 7.25
CA ILE A 11 -8.19 -3.21 8.09
C ILE A 11 -7.62 -3.15 9.50
N SER A 12 -7.93 -2.06 10.20
CA SER A 12 -7.60 -1.91 11.61
C SER A 12 -8.44 -2.84 12.50
N GLY A 13 -7.89 -3.21 13.65
CA GLY A 13 -8.59 -4.03 14.65
C GLY A 13 -7.89 -5.35 14.95
N ASN A 14 -8.61 -6.22 15.65
CA ASN A 14 -8.18 -7.57 16.01
C ASN A 14 -9.33 -8.54 15.75
N ASN A 15 -9.05 -9.70 15.18
CA ASN A 15 -10.02 -10.73 14.79
C ASN A 15 -11.17 -10.17 13.92
N LYS A 16 -10.87 -9.16 13.09
CA LYS A 16 -11.84 -8.46 12.26
C LYS A 16 -11.72 -8.88 10.80
N ARG A 17 -12.87 -9.11 10.16
CA ARG A 17 -12.98 -9.39 8.72
C ARG A 17 -14.19 -8.69 8.13
N GLU A 18 -14.07 -8.24 6.90
CA GLU A 18 -15.14 -7.62 6.13
C GLU A 18 -15.09 -8.12 4.69
N LYS A 19 -16.25 -8.53 4.16
CA LYS A 19 -16.37 -8.92 2.75
C LYS A 19 -16.23 -7.70 1.84
N ILE A 20 -15.52 -7.85 0.75
CA ILE A 20 -15.50 -6.87 -0.34
C ILE A 20 -16.64 -7.23 -1.28
N LYS A 21 -17.68 -6.38 -1.33
CA LYS A 21 -18.95 -6.71 -2.03
C LYS A 21 -18.76 -7.02 -3.52
N THR A 22 -17.84 -6.33 -4.16
CA THR A 22 -17.55 -6.44 -5.60
C THR A 22 -16.48 -7.47 -5.95
N MET A 23 -15.87 -8.12 -4.94
CA MET A 23 -14.84 -9.14 -5.11
C MET A 23 -15.22 -10.40 -4.34
N GLU A 24 -15.98 -11.28 -5.00
CA GLU A 24 -16.47 -12.51 -4.37
C GLU A 24 -15.32 -13.38 -3.83
N GLY A 25 -15.47 -13.86 -2.59
CA GLY A 25 -14.46 -14.67 -1.92
C GLY A 25 -13.27 -13.90 -1.34
N ILE A 26 -13.18 -12.59 -1.58
CA ILE A 26 -12.11 -11.74 -1.07
C ILE A 26 -12.60 -10.92 0.14
N GLU A 27 -11.77 -10.84 1.17
CA GLU A 27 -12.07 -10.13 2.42
C GLU A 27 -10.94 -9.18 2.81
N ARG A 28 -11.32 -8.04 3.38
CA ARG A 28 -10.39 -7.25 4.20
C ARG A 28 -10.25 -7.92 5.56
N LYS A 29 -9.04 -8.00 6.09
CA LYS A 29 -8.79 -8.65 7.38
C LYS A 29 -7.82 -7.84 8.22
N SER A 30 -7.97 -7.94 9.54
CA SER A 30 -6.99 -7.43 10.50
C SER A 30 -5.67 -8.20 10.40
N ILE A 31 -4.58 -7.57 10.86
CA ILE A 31 -3.21 -8.10 10.71
C ILE A 31 -3.08 -9.51 11.30
N ASP A 32 -3.70 -9.78 12.44
CA ASP A 32 -3.67 -11.08 13.11
C ASP A 32 -4.30 -12.22 12.28
N LEU A 33 -5.38 -11.91 11.55
CA LEU A 33 -6.02 -12.87 10.64
C LEU A 33 -5.20 -13.01 9.35
N GLN A 34 -4.66 -11.91 8.81
CA GLN A 34 -3.80 -11.97 7.62
C GLN A 34 -2.55 -12.80 7.86
N ILE A 35 -1.93 -12.73 9.02
CA ILE A 35 -0.79 -13.58 9.38
C ILE A 35 -1.13 -15.08 9.25
N LYS A 36 -2.34 -15.48 9.67
CA LYS A 36 -2.79 -16.88 9.53
C LYS A 36 -2.97 -17.29 8.07
N ASP A 37 -3.50 -16.37 7.25
CA ASP A 37 -3.69 -16.63 5.82
C ASP A 37 -2.35 -16.61 5.06
N ILE A 38 -1.45 -15.67 5.36
CA ILE A 38 -0.10 -15.63 4.79
C ILE A 38 0.65 -16.94 5.10
N LYS A 39 0.54 -17.49 6.31
CA LYS A 39 1.15 -18.77 6.65
C LYS A 39 0.69 -19.89 5.72
N LYS A 40 -0.61 -19.94 5.39
CA LYS A 40 -1.16 -20.91 4.41
C LYS A 40 -0.62 -20.63 3.00
N MET A 41 -0.60 -19.37 2.57
CA MET A 41 -0.08 -18.97 1.25
C MET A 41 1.39 -19.39 1.09
N VAL A 42 2.23 -19.11 2.08
CA VAL A 42 3.64 -19.52 2.10
C VAL A 42 3.78 -21.06 2.05
N SER A 43 2.97 -21.81 2.81
CA SER A 43 2.99 -23.27 2.75
C SER A 43 2.54 -23.85 1.40
N MET A 44 1.78 -23.09 0.60
CA MET A 44 1.42 -23.43 -0.77
C MET A 44 2.45 -22.99 -1.81
N GLY A 45 3.53 -22.32 -1.40
CA GLY A 45 4.62 -21.88 -2.27
C GLY A 45 4.50 -20.44 -2.80
N ILE A 46 3.59 -19.61 -2.27
CA ILE A 46 3.56 -18.17 -2.59
C ILE A 46 4.78 -17.50 -1.96
N LYS A 47 5.54 -16.77 -2.77
CA LYS A 47 6.79 -16.10 -2.37
C LYS A 47 6.67 -14.58 -2.24
N SER A 48 5.60 -14.00 -2.75
CA SER A 48 5.40 -12.54 -2.72
C SER A 48 3.94 -12.15 -2.50
N ILE A 49 3.76 -11.08 -1.73
CA ILE A 49 2.46 -10.47 -1.47
C ILE A 49 2.54 -8.95 -1.68
N ILE A 50 1.41 -8.35 -2.04
CA ILE A 50 1.24 -6.90 -2.04
C ILE A 50 0.10 -6.51 -1.09
N ILE A 51 0.32 -5.49 -0.27
CA ILE A 51 -0.63 -5.07 0.76
C ILE A 51 -1.31 -3.75 0.42
N PHE A 52 -2.63 -3.73 0.59
CA PHE A 52 -3.48 -2.56 0.40
C PHE A 52 -4.26 -2.24 1.68
N PRO A 53 -4.27 -0.98 2.17
CA PRO A 53 -5.00 -0.61 3.37
C PRO A 53 -6.43 -0.16 3.05
N SER A 54 -7.38 -0.50 3.91
CA SER A 54 -8.63 0.23 4.04
C SER A 54 -8.60 1.02 5.35
N ILE A 55 -8.60 2.34 5.24
CA ILE A 55 -8.42 3.26 6.36
C ILE A 55 -9.79 3.75 6.85
N GLU A 56 -9.95 3.79 8.17
CA GLU A 56 -11.17 4.30 8.82
C GLU A 56 -11.42 5.78 8.44
N GLU A 57 -12.66 6.12 8.13
CA GLU A 57 -13.04 7.47 7.66
C GLU A 57 -12.59 8.59 8.59
N ASN A 58 -12.63 8.37 9.91
CA ASN A 58 -12.19 9.35 10.91
C ASN A 58 -10.68 9.63 10.91
N LYS A 59 -9.88 8.85 10.19
CA LYS A 59 -8.43 9.04 10.01
C LYS A 59 -8.08 9.65 8.67
N LYS A 60 -9.04 9.69 7.73
CA LYS A 60 -8.85 10.33 6.43
C LYS A 60 -8.94 11.85 6.55
N ASN A 61 -8.12 12.56 5.79
CA ASN A 61 -8.21 14.00 5.66
C ASN A 61 -7.62 14.49 4.33
N LYS A 62 -7.88 15.76 3.99
CA LYS A 62 -7.43 16.39 2.72
C LYS A 62 -5.91 16.43 2.50
N ASN A 63 -5.12 16.18 3.53
CA ASN A 63 -3.66 16.15 3.45
C ASN A 63 -3.11 14.72 3.53
N ALA A 64 -3.97 13.69 3.63
CA ALA A 64 -3.61 12.28 3.74
C ALA A 64 -2.55 12.00 4.84
N THR A 65 -2.67 12.70 5.99
CA THR A 65 -1.61 12.66 7.03
C THR A 65 -1.40 11.29 7.65
N GLU A 66 -2.44 10.42 7.66
CA GLU A 66 -2.32 9.05 8.17
C GLU A 66 -1.38 8.19 7.31
N ALA A 67 -1.15 8.52 6.04
CA ALA A 67 -0.16 7.87 5.17
C ALA A 67 1.27 7.96 5.73
N LEU A 68 1.55 8.97 6.55
CA LEU A 68 2.86 9.22 7.15
C LEU A 68 2.93 8.83 8.64
N ASN A 69 1.89 8.16 9.17
CA ASN A 69 1.85 7.76 10.57
C ASN A 69 2.73 6.51 10.81
N PRO A 70 3.88 6.60 11.53
CA PRO A 70 4.75 5.45 11.78
C PRO A 70 4.12 4.39 12.68
N LYS A 71 3.01 4.74 13.35
CA LYS A 71 2.18 3.82 14.15
C LYS A 71 0.88 3.45 13.43
N GLY A 72 0.76 3.78 12.14
CA GLY A 72 -0.40 3.47 11.30
C GLY A 72 -0.51 1.98 10.97
N LEU A 73 -1.58 1.64 10.24
CA LEU A 73 -1.91 0.26 9.86
C LEU A 73 -0.78 -0.40 9.06
N ILE A 74 -0.31 0.25 7.99
CA ILE A 74 0.69 -0.32 7.07
C ILE A 74 2.07 -0.50 7.72
N PRO A 75 2.68 0.49 8.40
CA PRO A 75 3.97 0.28 9.09
C PRO A 75 3.91 -0.83 10.14
N LYS A 76 2.79 -0.99 10.86
CA LYS A 76 2.59 -2.11 11.79
C LYS A 76 2.50 -3.46 11.07
N ALA A 77 1.76 -3.51 9.96
CA ALA A 77 1.61 -4.73 9.17
C ALA A 77 2.97 -5.19 8.59
N ILE A 78 3.73 -4.27 7.97
CA ILE A 78 5.06 -4.55 7.43
C ILE A 78 5.95 -5.19 8.51
N LYS A 79 6.10 -4.53 9.66
CA LYS A 79 6.92 -5.02 10.77
C LYS A 79 6.48 -6.40 11.26
N LYS A 80 5.17 -6.62 11.39
CA LYS A 80 4.62 -7.89 11.86
C LYS A 80 4.84 -9.00 10.83
N ILE A 81 4.57 -8.74 9.55
CA ILE A 81 4.74 -9.71 8.47
C ILE A 81 6.22 -10.08 8.31
N LYS A 82 7.12 -9.10 8.22
CA LYS A 82 8.57 -9.36 8.07
C LYS A 82 9.18 -10.06 9.28
N LYS A 83 8.64 -9.85 10.48
CA LYS A 83 9.05 -10.59 11.68
C LYS A 83 8.67 -12.08 11.60
N GLU A 84 7.46 -12.39 11.11
CA GLU A 84 6.94 -13.76 11.04
C GLU A 84 7.43 -14.51 9.78
N PHE A 85 7.65 -13.78 8.69
CA PHE A 85 8.01 -14.32 7.37
C PHE A 85 9.14 -13.51 6.74
N PRO A 86 10.40 -13.61 7.25
CA PRO A 86 11.51 -12.78 6.78
C PRO A 86 11.84 -12.97 5.30
N GLU A 87 11.65 -14.19 4.77
CA GLU A 87 11.93 -14.54 3.36
C GLU A 87 10.80 -14.16 2.38
N LEU A 88 9.61 -13.83 2.88
CA LEU A 88 8.50 -13.43 2.03
C LEU A 88 8.74 -12.05 1.46
N VAL A 89 8.70 -11.93 0.14
CA VAL A 89 8.79 -10.63 -0.55
C VAL A 89 7.54 -9.82 -0.26
N LEU A 90 7.71 -8.69 0.41
CA LEU A 90 6.63 -7.80 0.80
C LEU A 90 6.65 -6.51 -0.03
N ILE A 91 5.60 -6.34 -0.82
CA ILE A 91 5.36 -5.17 -1.65
C ILE A 91 4.31 -4.30 -0.98
N THR A 92 4.50 -2.99 -1.00
CA THR A 92 3.54 -2.04 -0.44
C THR A 92 3.07 -1.04 -1.48
N ASP A 93 1.78 -0.81 -1.53
CA ASP A 93 1.22 0.26 -2.34
C ASP A 93 1.64 1.64 -1.82
N ILE A 94 1.98 2.55 -2.74
CA ILE A 94 2.29 3.96 -2.46
C ILE A 94 1.28 4.80 -3.19
N ALA A 95 0.25 5.24 -2.45
CA ALA A 95 -0.87 6.02 -2.95
C ALA A 95 -1.51 6.80 -1.80
N LEU A 96 -2.26 7.86 -2.10
CA LEU A 96 -2.91 8.69 -1.09
C LEU A 96 -4.43 8.53 -1.05
N ASP A 97 -5.06 7.93 -2.05
CA ASP A 97 -6.50 7.70 -2.10
C ASP A 97 -7.07 6.97 -0.86
N PRO A 98 -6.41 5.95 -0.26
CA PRO A 98 -6.92 5.32 0.95
C PRO A 98 -6.92 6.25 2.18
N TYR A 99 -6.13 7.31 2.16
CA TYR A 99 -5.89 8.22 3.29
C TYR A 99 -6.51 9.61 3.08
N ASN A 100 -6.93 9.92 1.86
CA ASN A 100 -7.48 11.21 1.47
C ASN A 100 -9.00 11.21 1.61
N SER A 101 -9.55 12.19 2.33
CA SER A 101 -11.01 12.32 2.48
C SER A 101 -11.75 12.66 1.19
N ASP A 102 -11.03 13.15 0.16
CA ASP A 102 -11.60 13.41 -1.17
C ASP A 102 -11.53 12.15 -2.08
N GLY A 103 -10.95 11.03 -1.60
CA GLY A 103 -10.81 9.77 -2.34
C GLY A 103 -9.94 9.90 -3.60
N HIS A 104 -8.99 10.85 -3.61
CA HIS A 104 -8.15 11.14 -4.77
C HIS A 104 -6.68 10.84 -4.46
N ASP A 105 -5.94 10.31 -5.45
CA ASP A 105 -4.50 10.01 -5.35
C ASP A 105 -3.65 11.24 -5.05
N GLY A 106 -4.07 12.42 -5.48
CA GLY A 106 -3.34 13.68 -5.31
C GLY A 106 -3.97 14.61 -4.29
N ILE A 107 -3.15 15.49 -3.73
CA ILE A 107 -3.61 16.60 -2.90
C ILE A 107 -4.27 17.64 -3.78
N VAL A 108 -5.56 17.89 -3.54
CA VAL A 108 -6.38 18.86 -4.30
C VAL A 108 -6.53 20.15 -3.52
N ARG A 109 -6.35 21.30 -4.20
CA ARG A 109 -6.63 22.65 -3.67
C ARG A 109 -7.28 23.49 -4.76
N ASN A 110 -8.43 24.10 -4.46
CA ASN A 110 -9.18 24.94 -5.41
C ASN A 110 -9.41 24.25 -6.77
N GLY A 111 -9.77 22.96 -6.75
CA GLY A 111 -10.01 22.16 -7.95
C GLY A 111 -8.76 21.79 -8.75
N LYS A 112 -7.56 22.08 -8.25
CA LYS A 112 -6.29 21.73 -8.91
C LYS A 112 -5.52 20.70 -8.10
N ILE A 113 -4.94 19.71 -8.78
CA ILE A 113 -4.03 18.72 -8.20
C ILE A 113 -2.66 19.38 -8.01
N LEU A 114 -2.12 19.30 -6.81
CA LEU A 114 -0.79 19.81 -6.47
C LEU A 114 0.23 18.68 -6.64
N ASN A 115 0.69 18.47 -7.87
CA ASN A 115 1.60 17.38 -8.24
C ASN A 115 2.81 17.29 -7.30
N ASP A 116 3.63 18.32 -7.22
CA ASP A 116 4.90 18.28 -6.47
C ASP A 116 4.70 18.05 -4.98
N LYS A 117 3.66 18.69 -4.40
CA LYS A 117 3.30 18.47 -3.01
C LYS A 117 2.86 17.03 -2.76
N THR A 118 2.12 16.43 -3.69
CA THR A 118 1.70 15.02 -3.63
C THR A 118 2.92 14.12 -3.68
N VAL A 119 3.81 14.34 -4.65
CA VAL A 119 5.05 13.56 -4.80
C VAL A 119 5.92 13.63 -3.54
N ASP A 120 6.02 14.78 -2.87
CA ASP A 120 6.74 14.91 -1.60
C ASP A 120 6.15 14.03 -0.48
N ILE A 121 4.83 13.85 -0.45
CA ILE A 121 4.16 12.96 0.51
C ILE A 121 4.41 11.49 0.14
N LEU A 122 4.29 11.13 -1.14
CA LEU A 122 4.55 9.78 -1.64
C LEU A 122 5.99 9.33 -1.36
N VAL A 123 6.96 10.22 -1.52
CA VAL A 123 8.37 9.97 -1.16
C VAL A 123 8.51 9.63 0.34
N LYS A 124 7.89 10.44 1.21
CA LYS A 124 7.92 10.20 2.66
C LYS A 124 7.23 8.89 3.04
N GLN A 125 6.12 8.57 2.38
CA GLN A 125 5.41 7.30 2.55
C GLN A 125 6.30 6.11 2.15
N ALA A 126 6.95 6.18 0.98
CA ALA A 126 7.86 5.14 0.51
C ALA A 126 9.04 4.92 1.48
N ILE A 127 9.67 5.99 1.98
CA ILE A 127 10.72 5.92 2.99
C ILE A 127 10.21 5.30 4.29
N LEU A 128 9.01 5.66 4.74
CA LEU A 128 8.40 5.09 5.94
C LEU A 128 8.16 3.57 5.79
N HIS A 129 7.69 3.14 4.62
CA HIS A 129 7.48 1.72 4.34
C HIS A 129 8.82 0.96 4.26
N ALA A 130 9.83 1.53 3.60
CA ALA A 130 11.19 0.98 3.56
C ALA A 130 11.79 0.84 4.98
N LYS A 131 11.72 1.90 5.81
CA LYS A 131 12.12 1.88 7.24
C LYS A 131 11.37 0.84 8.07
N SER A 132 10.18 0.47 7.64
CA SER A 132 9.37 -0.56 8.31
C SER A 132 9.71 -1.98 7.87
N GLY A 133 10.46 -2.16 6.76
CA GLY A 133 10.95 -3.45 6.27
C GLY A 133 10.31 -3.92 4.95
N ALA A 134 9.67 -3.04 4.17
CA ALA A 134 9.17 -3.39 2.83
C ALA A 134 10.34 -3.71 1.89
N ASP A 135 10.21 -4.76 1.08
CA ASP A 135 11.20 -5.12 0.05
C ASP A 135 10.98 -4.32 -1.24
N PHE A 136 9.74 -3.99 -1.55
CA PHE A 136 9.37 -3.17 -2.70
C PHE A 136 8.31 -2.14 -2.32
N VAL A 137 8.38 -0.99 -2.99
CA VAL A 137 7.32 0.03 -3.00
C VAL A 137 6.71 0.10 -4.40
N ALA A 138 5.39 0.23 -4.48
CA ALA A 138 4.65 0.16 -5.74
C ALA A 138 3.79 1.42 -5.92
N PRO A 139 4.35 2.53 -6.45
CA PRO A 139 3.61 3.76 -6.68
C PRO A 139 2.50 3.58 -7.72
N SER A 140 1.27 3.53 -7.26
CA SER A 140 0.07 3.29 -8.07
C SER A 140 -0.68 4.57 -8.44
N ASP A 141 -0.26 5.71 -7.92
CA ASP A 141 -0.76 7.02 -8.29
C ASP A 141 -0.37 7.44 -9.71
N MET A 142 -0.81 8.63 -10.15
CA MET A 142 -0.57 9.16 -11.49
C MET A 142 0.21 10.48 -11.48
N MET A 143 1.02 10.76 -10.45
CA MET A 143 1.78 12.02 -10.36
C MET A 143 3.04 11.97 -11.22
N ASP A 144 3.36 13.09 -11.86
CA ASP A 144 4.54 13.22 -12.71
C ASP A 144 5.83 13.24 -11.88
N GLY A 145 6.85 12.54 -12.37
CA GLY A 145 8.20 12.53 -11.78
C GLY A 145 8.36 11.72 -10.50
N ARG A 146 7.30 11.08 -9.98
CA ARG A 146 7.30 10.35 -8.71
C ARG A 146 8.33 9.23 -8.63
N ILE A 147 8.51 8.46 -9.70
CA ILE A 147 9.41 7.29 -9.69
C ILE A 147 10.86 7.70 -9.46
N LEU A 148 11.35 8.68 -10.22
CA LEU A 148 12.70 9.21 -10.05
C LEU A 148 12.87 9.79 -8.64
N LYS A 149 11.93 10.61 -8.18
CA LYS A 149 12.02 11.27 -6.87
C LYS A 149 11.98 10.27 -5.71
N ILE A 150 11.18 9.20 -5.80
CA ILE A 150 11.16 8.11 -4.82
C ILE A 150 12.51 7.40 -4.82
N ARG A 151 13.05 7.02 -6.01
CA ARG A 151 14.35 6.32 -6.11
C ARG A 151 15.47 7.12 -5.49
N ASP A 152 15.62 8.39 -5.90
CA ASP A 152 16.66 9.29 -5.39
C ASP A 152 16.64 9.43 -3.86
N ASN A 153 15.44 9.50 -3.28
CA ASN A 153 15.31 9.67 -1.84
C ASN A 153 15.48 8.37 -1.05
N LEU A 154 15.05 7.22 -1.60
CA LEU A 154 15.38 5.92 -1.03
C LEU A 154 16.89 5.70 -1.00
N ASP A 155 17.60 6.06 -2.07
CA ASP A 155 19.07 5.93 -2.14
C ASP A 155 19.79 6.84 -1.16
N LYS A 156 19.36 8.09 -1.00
CA LYS A 156 19.86 9.04 0.00
C LYS A 156 19.68 8.55 1.43
N GLU A 157 18.59 7.84 1.70
CA GLU A 157 18.28 7.24 3.01
C GLU A 157 18.91 5.84 3.19
N ASN A 158 19.80 5.41 2.28
CA ASN A 158 20.48 4.10 2.26
C ASN A 158 19.55 2.89 2.01
N PHE A 159 18.38 3.07 1.41
CA PHE A 159 17.48 2.00 0.98
C PHE A 159 17.69 1.60 -0.49
N LYS A 160 18.96 1.45 -0.90
CA LYS A 160 19.35 1.13 -2.30
C LYS A 160 18.76 -0.19 -2.82
N TYR A 161 18.52 -1.14 -1.93
CA TYR A 161 17.99 -2.47 -2.27
C TYR A 161 16.47 -2.57 -2.23
N VAL A 162 15.77 -1.54 -1.76
CA VAL A 162 14.30 -1.50 -1.85
C VAL A 162 13.93 -1.25 -3.30
N GLY A 163 13.25 -2.22 -3.92
CA GLY A 163 12.82 -2.13 -5.31
C GLY A 163 11.62 -1.20 -5.51
N ILE A 164 11.41 -0.78 -6.76
CA ILE A 164 10.23 -0.01 -7.15
C ILE A 164 9.47 -0.76 -8.25
N ILE A 165 8.19 -1.03 -8.03
CA ILE A 165 7.27 -1.55 -9.06
C ILE A 165 6.42 -0.39 -9.55
N SER A 166 6.78 0.16 -10.72
CA SER A 166 6.06 1.29 -11.30
C SER A 166 4.78 0.85 -12.01
N TYR A 167 3.65 1.47 -11.66
CA TYR A 167 2.43 1.40 -12.46
C TYR A 167 2.56 2.35 -13.66
N ALA A 168 3.36 1.95 -14.64
CA ALA A 168 3.74 2.79 -15.78
C ALA A 168 2.58 3.09 -16.74
N ALA A 169 1.56 2.22 -16.79
CA ALA A 169 0.34 2.42 -17.58
C ALA A 169 -0.88 1.93 -16.81
N LYS A 170 -1.82 2.83 -16.56
CA LYS A 170 -3.13 2.52 -15.95
C LYS A 170 -4.22 2.67 -17.00
N TYR A 171 -4.78 1.56 -17.43
CA TYR A 171 -5.87 1.57 -18.41
C TYR A 171 -7.23 1.76 -17.74
N CYS A 172 -8.11 2.54 -18.35
CA CYS A 172 -9.52 2.60 -17.97
C CYS A 172 -10.19 1.27 -18.34
N SER A 173 -10.33 0.39 -17.37
CA SER A 173 -10.89 -0.96 -17.57
C SER A 173 -12.09 -1.21 -16.66
N SER A 174 -12.99 -2.11 -17.08
CA SER A 174 -14.14 -2.54 -16.27
C SER A 174 -13.74 -3.25 -14.98
N LEU A 175 -12.51 -3.78 -14.89
CA LEU A 175 -11.98 -4.43 -13.69
C LEU A 175 -11.59 -3.44 -12.59
N TYR A 176 -11.45 -2.15 -12.90
CA TYR A 176 -11.08 -1.14 -11.91
C TYR A 176 -12.22 -0.81 -10.93
N GLY A 177 -13.48 -0.87 -11.39
CA GLY A 177 -14.66 -0.62 -10.53
C GLY A 177 -14.70 -1.51 -9.29
N PRO A 178 -14.59 -2.86 -9.43
CA PRO A 178 -14.56 -3.78 -8.29
C PRO A 178 -13.45 -3.50 -7.27
N PHE A 179 -12.27 -3.04 -7.72
CA PHE A 179 -11.14 -2.75 -6.85
C PHE A 179 -11.38 -1.53 -5.94
N ARG A 180 -12.16 -0.54 -6.38
CA ARG A 180 -12.49 0.65 -5.57
C ARG A 180 -13.15 0.30 -4.24
N ASP A 181 -13.97 -0.73 -4.22
CA ASP A 181 -14.65 -1.18 -3.00
C ASP A 181 -13.70 -1.88 -2.01
N ALA A 182 -12.46 -2.15 -2.41
CA ALA A 182 -11.50 -2.86 -1.58
C ALA A 182 -10.71 -1.93 -0.64
N LEU A 183 -10.66 -0.62 -0.94
CA LEU A 183 -9.86 0.39 -0.24
C LEU A 183 -10.67 1.24 0.76
#